data_19c5119b294bb727e2bea06bde8121db
#
_entry.id   19c5119b294bb727e2bea06bde8121db
#
_cell.length_a   1.000
_cell.length_b   1.000
_cell.length_c   1.000
_cell.angle_alpha   90.00
_cell.angle_beta   90.00
_cell.angle_gamma   90.00
#
_symmetry.space_group_name_H-M   'P 1'
#
loop_
_entity.id
_entity.type
_entity.pdbx_description
1 polymer ?
#
loop_
_entity_poly.entity_id
_entity_poly.type
_entity_poly.pdbx_seq_one_letter_code
_entity_poly.pdbx_strand_id
1 'polypeptide(L)'
;MVLKKGSTGPEVEELQKILGIKVDGDFGPATELAVMRYQGQNSLTPDGIVGPKTWAKMTSKKSSNSGSNYLWILDNGHGGIIDGVYQTSGKRSPKWEDGTQLFEGEFNRAVVKRVVKLCENADIECINLVDTEEDLSLRWRTDKANDIYRERKQSDGKKCIYVSVHANGFSKESAHGWSVYTTVGETKSDKIAQVLHEKAKAEFPTHKMRMDSRDG
;
A
#
# COMPACT_ATOMS: atom_id res chain seq x y z
N MET A 1 13.10 -13.21 -28.05
CA MET A 1 13.97 -12.02 -28.01
C MET A 1 14.66 -11.97 -26.66
N VAL A 2 15.93 -11.61 -26.60
CA VAL A 2 16.70 -11.46 -25.37
C VAL A 2 17.37 -10.09 -25.39
N LEU A 3 17.15 -9.27 -24.36
CA LEU A 3 17.84 -7.99 -24.16
C LEU A 3 18.76 -8.09 -22.96
N LYS A 4 19.95 -7.52 -23.07
CA LYS A 4 20.97 -7.48 -22.02
C LYS A 4 21.87 -6.27 -22.21
N LYS A 5 22.75 -6.02 -21.29
CA LYS A 5 23.74 -4.93 -21.41
C LYS A 5 24.43 -4.94 -22.76
N GLY A 6 24.44 -3.78 -23.41
CA GLY A 6 24.92 -3.57 -24.78
C GLY A 6 23.86 -3.77 -25.87
N SER A 7 22.63 -4.17 -25.55
CA SER A 7 21.51 -4.12 -26.48
C SER A 7 21.08 -2.69 -26.74
N THR A 8 20.65 -2.37 -27.98
CA THR A 8 20.17 -1.02 -28.35
C THR A 8 18.94 -1.12 -29.24
N GLY A 9 18.17 -0.03 -29.32
CA GLY A 9 17.07 0.10 -30.28
C GLY A 9 15.67 0.16 -29.64
N PRO A 10 14.62 0.08 -30.48
CA PRO A 10 13.23 0.29 -30.08
C PRO A 10 12.74 -0.64 -28.97
N GLU A 11 13.22 -1.87 -28.95
CA GLU A 11 12.85 -2.85 -27.93
C GLU A 11 13.46 -2.49 -26.56
N VAL A 12 14.61 -1.84 -26.53
CA VAL A 12 15.21 -1.30 -25.31
C VAL A 12 14.43 -0.09 -24.84
N GLU A 13 13.98 0.79 -25.75
CA GLU A 13 13.11 1.91 -25.40
C GLU A 13 11.79 1.44 -24.78
N GLU A 14 11.17 0.39 -25.36
CA GLU A 14 9.96 -0.21 -24.80
C GLU A 14 10.21 -0.76 -23.40
N LEU A 15 11.29 -1.51 -23.20
CA LEU A 15 11.72 -2.00 -21.90
C LEU A 15 11.90 -0.86 -20.90
N GLN A 16 12.58 0.22 -21.28
CA GLN A 16 12.83 1.37 -20.42
C GLN A 16 11.53 2.10 -20.03
N LYS A 17 10.55 2.21 -20.95
CA LYS A 17 9.20 2.71 -20.66
C LYS A 17 8.49 1.84 -19.63
N ILE A 18 8.53 0.50 -19.78
CA ILE A 18 7.94 -0.44 -18.83
C ILE A 18 8.59 -0.32 -17.45
N LEU A 19 9.91 -0.14 -17.39
CA LEU A 19 10.67 0.00 -16.15
C LEU A 19 10.54 1.40 -15.51
N GLY A 20 9.95 2.39 -16.20
CA GLY A 20 9.79 3.77 -15.71
C GLY A 20 11.13 4.50 -15.51
N ILE A 21 12.12 4.22 -16.36
CA ILE A 21 13.45 4.86 -16.34
C ILE A 21 13.64 5.74 -17.58
N LYS A 22 14.78 6.46 -17.67
CA LYS A 22 15.12 7.25 -18.86
C LYS A 22 15.06 6.38 -20.12
N VAL A 23 14.35 6.85 -21.13
CA VAL A 23 14.20 6.18 -22.43
C VAL A 23 15.24 6.76 -23.37
N ASP A 24 16.34 6.05 -23.59
CA ASP A 24 17.43 6.44 -24.50
C ASP A 24 17.79 5.35 -25.51
N GLY A 25 17.09 4.20 -25.44
CA GLY A 25 17.32 3.08 -26.36
C GLY A 25 18.65 2.37 -26.16
N ASP A 26 19.37 2.63 -25.06
CA ASP A 26 20.64 1.97 -24.72
C ASP A 26 20.49 1.14 -23.44
N PHE A 27 20.78 -0.16 -23.53
CA PHE A 27 20.79 -1.04 -22.38
C PHE A 27 22.13 -0.91 -21.64
N GLY A 28 22.30 0.23 -20.97
CA GLY A 28 23.46 0.51 -20.13
C GLY A 28 23.34 -0.05 -18.71
N PRO A 29 24.29 0.32 -17.81
CA PRO A 29 24.29 -0.14 -16.41
C PRO A 29 23.04 0.24 -15.64
N ALA A 30 22.44 1.40 -15.93
CA ALA A 30 21.20 1.85 -15.27
C ALA A 30 20.01 0.96 -15.65
N THR A 31 19.90 0.58 -16.92
CA THR A 31 18.88 -0.33 -17.43
C THR A 31 19.07 -1.72 -16.85
N GLU A 32 20.31 -2.24 -16.82
CA GLU A 32 20.66 -3.53 -16.21
C GLU A 32 20.21 -3.59 -14.72
N LEU A 33 20.56 -2.58 -13.94
CA LEU A 33 20.17 -2.49 -12.54
C LEU A 33 18.65 -2.44 -12.34
N ALA A 34 17.93 -1.70 -13.20
CA ALA A 34 16.48 -1.64 -13.17
C ALA A 34 15.84 -3.00 -13.50
N VAL A 35 16.41 -3.73 -14.47
CA VAL A 35 15.96 -5.10 -14.80
C VAL A 35 16.19 -6.04 -13.61
N MET A 36 17.37 -6.03 -12.98
CA MET A 36 17.64 -6.87 -11.80
C MET A 36 16.69 -6.58 -10.65
N ARG A 37 16.39 -5.30 -10.39
CA ARG A 37 15.38 -4.89 -9.39
C ARG A 37 14.00 -5.44 -9.72
N TYR A 38 13.56 -5.27 -10.97
CA TYR A 38 12.28 -5.79 -11.43
C TYR A 38 12.20 -7.30 -11.27
N GLN A 39 13.24 -8.04 -11.66
CA GLN A 39 13.31 -9.49 -11.54
C GLN A 39 13.20 -9.93 -10.08
N GLY A 40 13.97 -9.32 -9.17
CA GLY A 40 13.92 -9.61 -7.74
C GLY A 40 12.54 -9.35 -7.12
N GLN A 41 11.87 -8.28 -7.55
CA GLN A 41 10.51 -7.93 -7.09
C GLN A 41 9.42 -8.86 -7.64
N ASN A 42 9.70 -9.58 -8.74
CA ASN A 42 8.73 -10.45 -9.41
C ASN A 42 9.05 -11.96 -9.31
N SER A 43 9.88 -12.35 -8.33
CA SER A 43 10.28 -13.75 -8.08
C SER A 43 10.98 -14.40 -9.29
N LEU A 44 11.70 -13.60 -10.07
CA LEU A 44 12.59 -14.05 -11.14
C LEU A 44 14.04 -14.03 -10.66
N THR A 45 14.91 -14.79 -11.30
CA THR A 45 16.35 -14.71 -11.06
C THR A 45 16.86 -13.33 -11.47
N PRO A 46 17.49 -12.54 -10.56
CA PRO A 46 17.94 -11.19 -10.86
C PRO A 46 19.28 -11.19 -11.61
N ASP A 47 19.28 -11.71 -12.85
CA ASP A 47 20.45 -11.86 -13.72
C ASP A 47 20.70 -10.66 -14.63
N GLY A 48 19.79 -9.67 -14.64
CA GLY A 48 19.88 -8.49 -15.49
C GLY A 48 19.59 -8.77 -16.97
N ILE A 49 19.10 -9.96 -17.32
CA ILE A 49 18.82 -10.38 -18.71
C ILE A 49 17.32 -10.48 -18.92
N VAL A 50 16.81 -9.75 -19.90
CA VAL A 50 15.39 -9.81 -20.30
C VAL A 50 15.21 -10.93 -21.32
N GLY A 51 15.11 -12.16 -20.80
CA GLY A 51 14.76 -13.35 -21.58
C GLY A 51 13.24 -13.53 -21.70
N PRO A 52 12.78 -14.63 -22.36
CA PRO A 52 11.35 -14.88 -22.57
C PRO A 52 10.52 -14.87 -21.28
N LYS A 53 11.03 -15.39 -20.18
CA LYS A 53 10.32 -15.38 -18.88
C LYS A 53 10.18 -13.97 -18.33
N THR A 54 11.26 -13.17 -18.39
CA THR A 54 11.24 -11.77 -17.93
C THR A 54 10.33 -10.92 -18.81
N TRP A 55 10.42 -11.08 -20.12
CA TRP A 55 9.57 -10.40 -21.10
C TRP A 55 8.09 -10.75 -20.92
N ALA A 56 7.78 -12.05 -20.81
CA ALA A 56 6.42 -12.50 -20.54
C ALA A 56 5.84 -11.90 -19.27
N LYS A 57 6.66 -11.79 -18.20
CA LYS A 57 6.23 -11.17 -16.95
C LYS A 57 6.04 -9.64 -17.09
N MET A 58 6.91 -8.96 -17.86
CA MET A 58 6.82 -7.52 -18.12
C MET A 58 5.67 -7.15 -19.05
N THR A 59 5.45 -7.96 -20.09
CA THR A 59 4.42 -7.72 -21.13
C THR A 59 3.13 -8.47 -20.85
N SER A 60 3.12 -9.42 -19.87
CA SER A 60 1.82 -9.86 -19.39
C SER A 60 1.08 -8.58 -19.06
N LYS A 61 0.12 -8.18 -19.90
CA LYS A 61 -0.86 -7.16 -19.53
C LYS A 61 -1.21 -7.49 -18.11
N LYS A 62 -0.99 -6.57 -17.16
CA LYS A 62 -1.67 -6.65 -15.88
C LYS A 62 -3.09 -6.98 -16.28
N SER A 63 -3.45 -8.25 -16.14
CA SER A 63 -4.78 -8.68 -16.46
C SER A 63 -5.63 -7.80 -15.57
N SER A 64 -6.33 -6.85 -16.14
CA SER A 64 -7.37 -6.07 -15.45
C SER A 64 -8.50 -6.99 -14.99
N ASN A 65 -8.25 -8.26 -15.03
CA ASN A 65 -8.97 -9.39 -14.53
C ASN A 65 -8.18 -10.09 -13.41
N SER A 66 -7.69 -9.35 -12.42
CA SER A 66 -7.58 -9.98 -11.13
C SER A 66 -9.02 -10.34 -10.76
N GLY A 67 -9.29 -11.62 -10.58
CA GLY A 67 -10.64 -12.10 -10.27
C GLY A 67 -11.17 -11.63 -8.90
N SER A 68 -10.59 -10.58 -8.35
CA SER A 68 -11.04 -9.91 -7.16
C SER A 68 -12.18 -8.95 -7.51
N ASN A 69 -13.39 -9.32 -7.11
CA ASN A 69 -14.55 -8.44 -7.14
C ASN A 69 -14.46 -7.28 -6.14
N TYR A 70 -13.27 -6.99 -5.63
CA TYR A 70 -13.05 -6.02 -4.57
C TYR A 70 -12.09 -4.93 -5.00
N LEU A 71 -12.43 -3.70 -4.62
CA LEU A 71 -11.53 -2.54 -4.59
C LEU A 71 -11.20 -2.21 -3.14
N TRP A 72 -9.92 -2.14 -2.80
CA TRP A 72 -9.47 -1.69 -1.50
C TRP A 72 -9.23 -0.19 -1.49
N ILE A 73 -9.92 0.51 -0.60
CA ILE A 73 -9.79 1.95 -0.38
C ILE A 73 -9.06 2.12 0.95
N LEU A 74 -7.79 2.51 0.89
CA LEU A 74 -6.95 2.68 2.06
C LEU A 74 -6.91 4.15 2.46
N ASP A 75 -7.18 4.40 3.73
CA ASP A 75 -7.12 5.73 4.33
C ASP A 75 -5.97 5.78 5.33
N ASN A 76 -5.04 6.69 5.13
CA ASN A 76 -4.00 7.01 6.10
C ASN A 76 -4.54 8.05 7.06
N GLY A 77 -4.95 7.63 8.25
CA GLY A 77 -5.48 8.54 9.28
C GLY A 77 -4.53 9.69 9.61
N HIS A 78 -5.11 10.85 9.87
CA HIS A 78 -4.44 12.09 10.23
C HIS A 78 -3.66 12.78 9.10
N GLY A 79 -3.19 14.01 9.36
CA GLY A 79 -2.34 14.79 8.48
C GLY A 79 -0.86 14.45 8.64
N GLY A 80 -0.04 14.91 7.71
CA GLY A 80 1.41 14.76 7.71
C GLY A 80 2.15 16.00 8.19
N ILE A 81 3.35 16.21 7.66
CA ILE A 81 4.18 17.39 7.95
C ILE A 81 4.23 18.26 6.69
N ILE A 82 3.78 19.51 6.82
CA ILE A 82 3.86 20.54 5.78
C ILE A 82 4.79 21.65 6.30
N ASP A 83 5.82 21.97 5.55
CA ASP A 83 6.82 23.01 5.90
C ASP A 83 7.37 22.87 7.34
N GLY A 84 7.61 21.63 7.76
CA GLY A 84 8.11 21.31 9.10
C GLY A 84 7.06 21.36 10.22
N VAL A 85 5.78 21.61 9.87
CA VAL A 85 4.66 21.69 10.83
C VAL A 85 3.77 20.45 10.70
N TYR A 86 3.63 19.70 11.81
CA TYR A 86 2.74 18.56 11.86
C TYR A 86 1.27 19.02 11.90
N GLN A 87 0.47 18.52 10.97
CA GLN A 87 -0.89 19.00 10.70
C GLN A 87 -1.94 18.54 11.73
N THR A 88 -1.70 17.43 12.43
CA THR A 88 -2.67 16.90 13.41
C THR A 88 -2.17 17.08 14.84
N SER A 89 -2.76 18.00 15.57
CA SER A 89 -2.40 18.26 16.96
C SER A 89 -2.57 17.03 17.85
N GLY A 90 -1.59 16.74 18.71
CA GLY A 90 -1.68 15.68 19.73
C GLY A 90 -1.55 14.23 19.24
N LYS A 91 -1.47 13.98 17.94
CA LYS A 91 -1.35 12.64 17.36
C LYS A 91 0.11 12.25 17.11
N ARG A 92 0.89 12.23 18.19
CA ARG A 92 2.32 11.96 18.19
C ARG A 92 2.78 11.34 19.51
N SER A 93 3.90 10.61 19.48
CA SER A 93 4.52 10.09 20.70
C SER A 93 5.10 11.23 21.55
N PRO A 94 5.45 10.98 22.83
CA PRO A 94 6.44 11.80 23.51
C PRO A 94 7.74 11.87 22.69
N LYS A 95 8.58 12.85 22.96
CA LYS A 95 9.95 12.85 22.45
C LYS A 95 10.75 11.81 23.22
N TRP A 96 11.50 10.97 22.51
CA TRP A 96 12.43 10.02 23.09
C TRP A 96 13.74 10.71 23.50
N GLU A 97 14.62 10.03 24.22
CA GLU A 97 15.87 10.57 24.73
C GLU A 97 16.82 11.06 23.62
N ASP A 98 16.78 10.40 22.46
CA ASP A 98 17.54 10.80 21.27
C ASP A 98 16.93 11.98 20.51
N GLY A 99 15.85 12.57 21.03
CA GLY A 99 15.13 13.68 20.43
C GLY A 99 14.16 13.29 19.31
N THR A 100 14.08 12.01 18.94
CA THR A 100 13.13 11.52 17.92
C THR A 100 11.71 11.50 18.44
N GLN A 101 10.74 11.49 17.52
CA GLN A 101 9.33 11.50 17.83
C GLN A 101 8.56 10.81 16.70
N LEU A 102 7.60 9.97 17.05
CA LEU A 102 6.67 9.39 16.09
C LEU A 102 5.49 10.35 15.85
N PHE A 103 5.22 10.67 14.62
CA PHE A 103 4.01 11.34 14.17
C PHE A 103 3.07 10.31 13.55
N GLU A 104 1.87 10.15 14.13
CA GLU A 104 0.93 9.11 13.75
C GLU A 104 0.58 9.18 12.25
N GLY A 105 0.30 10.37 11.73
CA GLY A 105 -0.03 10.55 10.31
C GLY A 105 1.09 10.16 9.36
N GLU A 106 2.35 10.46 9.70
CA GLU A 106 3.52 10.04 8.91
C GLU A 106 3.67 8.52 8.90
N PHE A 107 3.50 7.88 10.06
CA PHE A 107 3.53 6.43 10.17
C PHE A 107 2.42 5.79 9.32
N ASN A 108 1.18 6.27 9.45
CA ASN A 108 0.03 5.74 8.71
C ASN A 108 0.23 5.86 7.19
N ARG A 109 0.75 7.01 6.70
CA ARG A 109 1.12 7.21 5.28
C ARG A 109 2.17 6.22 4.82
N ALA A 110 3.21 6.02 5.62
CA ALA A 110 4.27 5.09 5.29
C ALA A 110 3.76 3.64 5.17
N VAL A 111 2.82 3.25 6.04
CA VAL A 111 2.16 1.93 5.97
C VAL A 111 1.30 1.84 4.71
N VAL A 112 0.40 2.80 4.48
CA VAL A 112 -0.51 2.78 3.32
C VAL A 112 0.28 2.77 2.00
N LYS A 113 1.31 3.60 1.85
CA LYS A 113 2.17 3.61 0.66
C LYS A 113 2.81 2.22 0.39
N ARG A 114 3.25 1.52 1.45
CA ARG A 114 3.79 0.16 1.31
C ARG A 114 2.72 -0.85 0.91
N VAL A 115 1.53 -0.78 1.51
CA VAL A 115 0.41 -1.68 1.19
C VAL A 115 -0.05 -1.47 -0.25
N VAL A 116 -0.21 -0.22 -0.71
CA VAL A 116 -0.53 0.08 -2.12
C VAL A 116 0.49 -0.54 -3.06
N LYS A 117 1.79 -0.40 -2.75
CA LYS A 117 2.85 -1.01 -3.56
C LYS A 117 2.80 -2.55 -3.58
N LEU A 118 2.46 -3.18 -2.46
CA LEU A 118 2.25 -4.62 -2.40
C LEU A 118 1.01 -5.06 -3.20
N CYS A 119 -0.07 -4.30 -3.13
CA CYS A 119 -1.28 -4.54 -3.93
C CYS A 119 -0.98 -4.44 -5.44
N GLU A 120 -0.24 -3.41 -5.88
CA GLU A 120 0.21 -3.28 -7.27
C GLU A 120 1.02 -4.50 -7.73
N ASN A 121 1.94 -4.99 -6.90
CA ASN A 121 2.77 -6.15 -7.22
C ASN A 121 1.96 -7.45 -7.27
N ALA A 122 0.88 -7.53 -6.51
CA ALA A 122 -0.01 -8.69 -6.43
C ALA A 122 -1.21 -8.62 -7.40
N ASP A 123 -1.30 -7.57 -8.22
CA ASP A 123 -2.44 -7.28 -9.11
C ASP A 123 -3.77 -7.16 -8.36
N ILE A 124 -3.72 -6.60 -7.14
CA ILE A 124 -4.87 -6.28 -6.32
C ILE A 124 -5.21 -4.80 -6.51
N GLU A 125 -6.46 -4.53 -6.87
CA GLU A 125 -6.90 -3.15 -7.04
C GLU A 125 -7.03 -2.44 -5.70
N CYS A 126 -6.24 -1.36 -5.55
CA CYS A 126 -6.11 -0.63 -4.31
C CYS A 126 -5.89 0.86 -4.58
N ILE A 127 -6.54 1.72 -3.81
CA ILE A 127 -6.38 3.18 -3.88
C ILE A 127 -5.90 3.71 -2.53
N ASN A 128 -4.96 4.64 -2.57
CA ASN A 128 -4.72 5.55 -1.45
C ASN A 128 -5.77 6.67 -1.51
N LEU A 129 -6.66 6.73 -0.50
CA LEU A 129 -7.76 7.70 -0.45
C LEU A 129 -7.25 9.12 -0.25
N VAL A 130 -6.20 9.30 0.57
CA VAL A 130 -5.66 10.60 0.98
C VAL A 130 -4.23 10.72 0.46
N ASP A 131 -4.08 11.38 -0.69
CA ASP A 131 -2.79 11.65 -1.33
C ASP A 131 -2.35 13.11 -1.12
N THR A 132 -2.41 13.55 0.14
CA THR A 132 -1.96 14.88 0.60
C THR A 132 -1.46 14.79 2.03
N GLU A 133 -0.61 15.75 2.44
CA GLU A 133 -0.16 15.89 3.82
C GLU A 133 -1.15 16.67 4.70
N GLU A 134 -2.21 17.24 4.13
CA GLU A 134 -3.23 17.96 4.88
C GLU A 134 -4.01 17.01 5.81
N ASP A 135 -4.49 17.53 6.95
CA ASP A 135 -5.38 16.80 7.85
C ASP A 135 -6.83 16.95 7.39
N LEU A 136 -7.23 16.07 6.47
CA LEU A 136 -8.58 16.07 5.93
C LEU A 136 -9.58 15.54 6.95
N SER A 137 -10.76 16.20 7.03
CA SER A 137 -11.82 15.85 7.97
C SER A 137 -12.35 14.43 7.76
N LEU A 138 -12.89 13.81 8.82
CA LEU A 138 -13.56 12.51 8.73
C LEU A 138 -14.71 12.54 7.72
N ARG A 139 -15.44 13.64 7.65
CA ARG A 139 -16.54 13.81 6.68
C ARG A 139 -16.00 13.76 5.25
N TRP A 140 -14.95 14.50 4.94
CA TRP A 140 -14.33 14.44 3.61
C TRP A 140 -13.91 13.02 3.23
N ARG A 141 -13.26 12.29 4.16
CA ARG A 141 -12.81 10.91 3.94
C ARG A 141 -13.97 9.97 3.63
N THR A 142 -15.04 10.05 4.43
CA THR A 142 -16.25 9.23 4.22
C THR A 142 -16.99 9.58 2.95
N ASP A 143 -17.16 10.87 2.65
CA ASP A 143 -17.83 11.33 1.43
C ASP A 143 -17.05 10.88 0.19
N LYS A 144 -15.71 11.04 0.19
CA LYS A 144 -14.85 10.60 -0.91
C LYS A 144 -14.90 9.09 -1.12
N ALA A 145 -14.84 8.30 -0.04
CA ALA A 145 -14.95 6.83 -0.13
C ALA A 145 -16.33 6.41 -0.67
N ASN A 146 -17.40 7.09 -0.27
CA ASN A 146 -18.74 6.84 -0.77
C ASN A 146 -18.91 7.23 -2.25
N ASP A 147 -18.24 8.29 -2.72
CA ASP A 147 -18.25 8.67 -4.14
C ASP A 147 -17.58 7.57 -4.98
N ILE A 148 -16.41 7.10 -4.57
CA ILE A 148 -15.71 6.00 -5.21
C ILE A 148 -16.59 4.74 -5.23
N TYR A 149 -17.24 4.40 -4.12
CA TYR A 149 -18.15 3.26 -4.05
C TYR A 149 -19.31 3.39 -5.04
N ARG A 150 -19.95 4.57 -5.13
CA ARG A 150 -21.05 4.82 -6.08
C ARG A 150 -20.61 4.69 -7.53
N GLU A 151 -19.48 5.28 -7.86
CA GLU A 151 -18.88 5.19 -9.19
C GLU A 151 -18.59 3.73 -9.58
N ARG A 152 -17.92 2.98 -8.70
CA ARG A 152 -17.54 1.59 -8.98
C ARG A 152 -18.74 0.66 -9.03
N LYS A 153 -19.75 0.89 -8.20
CA LYS A 153 -21.00 0.13 -8.25
C LYS A 153 -21.73 0.28 -9.60
N GLN A 154 -21.65 1.48 -10.20
CA GLN A 154 -22.29 1.77 -11.50
C GLN A 154 -21.44 1.30 -12.68
N SER A 155 -20.10 1.41 -12.62
CA SER A 155 -19.21 1.14 -13.74
C SER A 155 -18.87 -0.33 -13.91
N ASP A 156 -18.47 -1.02 -12.85
CA ASP A 156 -18.00 -2.42 -12.92
C ASP A 156 -18.56 -3.35 -11.84
N GLY A 157 -19.43 -2.84 -10.98
CA GLY A 157 -20.09 -3.62 -9.93
C GLY A 157 -19.19 -4.11 -8.81
N LYS A 158 -17.94 -3.63 -8.71
CA LYS A 158 -17.00 -4.05 -7.68
C LYS A 158 -17.47 -3.66 -6.29
N LYS A 159 -17.19 -4.53 -5.34
CA LYS A 159 -17.38 -4.28 -3.91
C LYS A 159 -16.20 -3.48 -3.39
N CYS A 160 -16.46 -2.41 -2.65
CA CYS A 160 -15.41 -1.61 -2.02
C CYS A 160 -15.19 -2.04 -0.57
N ILE A 161 -13.94 -2.15 -0.18
CA ILE A 161 -13.51 -2.36 1.20
C ILE A 161 -12.73 -1.12 1.62
N TYR A 162 -13.26 -0.38 2.59
CA TYR A 162 -12.59 0.77 3.17
C TYR A 162 -11.83 0.34 4.42
N VAL A 163 -10.55 0.70 4.50
CA VAL A 163 -9.70 0.43 5.66
C VAL A 163 -8.96 1.70 6.04
N SER A 164 -9.20 2.18 7.25
CA SER A 164 -8.43 3.29 7.83
C SER A 164 -7.31 2.75 8.73
N VAL A 165 -6.10 3.25 8.51
CA VAL A 165 -4.89 2.84 9.22
C VAL A 165 -4.53 3.89 10.24
N HIS A 166 -4.38 3.46 11.49
CA HIS A 166 -4.02 4.29 12.64
C HIS A 166 -2.94 3.64 13.51
N ALA A 167 -2.12 4.45 14.15
CA ALA A 167 -1.22 4.04 15.23
C ALA A 167 -1.72 4.64 16.54
N ASN A 168 -2.49 3.89 17.31
CA ASN A 168 -3.08 4.36 18.56
C ASN A 168 -2.00 4.64 19.61
N GLY A 169 -2.08 5.81 20.25
CA GLY A 169 -1.30 6.14 21.42
C GLY A 169 -2.01 5.72 22.72
N PHE A 170 -1.23 5.50 23.77
CA PHE A 170 -1.73 5.29 25.12
C PHE A 170 -0.78 5.93 26.14
N SER A 171 -1.29 6.28 27.31
CA SER A 171 -0.52 6.94 28.37
C SER A 171 0.47 6.04 29.10
N LYS A 172 0.37 4.71 28.97
CA LYS A 172 1.26 3.72 29.60
C LYS A 172 2.13 3.06 28.52
N GLU A 173 3.43 3.05 28.72
CA GLU A 173 4.41 2.41 27.81
C GLU A 173 4.17 0.90 27.63
N SER A 174 3.60 0.23 28.65
CA SER A 174 3.22 -1.19 28.57
C SER A 174 2.05 -1.47 27.64
N ALA A 175 1.35 -0.44 27.15
CA ALA A 175 0.25 -0.62 26.23
C ALA A 175 0.78 -0.83 24.81
N HIS A 176 0.74 -2.06 24.36
CA HIS A 176 1.10 -2.45 23.00
C HIS A 176 0.07 -3.44 22.46
N GLY A 177 0.11 -3.69 21.17
CA GLY A 177 -0.72 -4.69 20.53
C GLY A 177 -1.39 -4.17 19.26
N TRP A 178 -2.18 -5.02 18.65
CA TRP A 178 -2.87 -4.80 17.41
C TRP A 178 -4.36 -4.99 17.57
N SER A 179 -5.17 -4.19 16.91
CA SER A 179 -6.63 -4.28 16.95
C SER A 179 -7.24 -3.91 15.61
N VAL A 180 -8.39 -4.49 15.30
CA VAL A 180 -9.26 -4.09 14.19
C VAL A 180 -10.60 -3.70 14.78
N TYR A 181 -11.18 -2.65 14.25
CA TYR A 181 -12.49 -2.15 14.62
C TYR A 181 -13.42 -2.18 13.42
N THR A 182 -14.67 -2.57 13.65
CA THR A 182 -15.78 -2.49 12.70
C THR A 182 -16.91 -1.67 13.30
N THR A 183 -17.97 -1.45 12.55
CA THR A 183 -19.21 -0.86 13.06
C THR A 183 -19.86 -1.82 14.08
N VAL A 184 -20.50 -1.26 15.09
CA VAL A 184 -21.24 -2.03 16.11
C VAL A 184 -22.32 -2.91 15.44
N GLY A 185 -22.47 -4.14 15.97
CA GLY A 185 -23.39 -5.15 15.46
C GLY A 185 -22.77 -6.07 14.39
N GLU A 186 -23.47 -7.13 14.02
CA GLU A 186 -22.99 -8.07 13.00
C GLU A 186 -23.03 -7.45 11.59
N THR A 187 -21.87 -7.29 10.98
CA THR A 187 -21.71 -6.70 9.67
C THR A 187 -20.88 -7.58 8.72
N LYS A 188 -20.93 -7.27 7.42
CA LYS A 188 -20.05 -7.94 6.45
C LYS A 188 -18.56 -7.61 6.67
N SER A 189 -18.27 -6.51 7.34
CA SER A 189 -16.91 -6.08 7.65
C SER A 189 -16.23 -6.98 8.67
N ASP A 190 -16.99 -7.64 9.56
CA ASP A 190 -16.46 -8.47 10.64
C ASP A 190 -15.67 -9.67 10.12
N LYS A 191 -16.14 -10.28 9.02
CA LYS A 191 -15.41 -11.37 8.35
C LYS A 191 -14.06 -10.91 7.82
N ILE A 192 -13.99 -9.68 7.29
CA ILE A 192 -12.74 -9.09 6.77
C ILE A 192 -11.83 -8.74 7.94
N ALA A 193 -12.39 -8.12 8.99
CA ALA A 193 -11.67 -7.78 10.22
C ALA A 193 -11.07 -9.02 10.88
N GLN A 194 -11.83 -10.12 10.96
CA GLN A 194 -11.35 -11.39 11.48
C GLN A 194 -10.15 -11.92 10.69
N VAL A 195 -10.22 -11.94 9.36
CA VAL A 195 -9.09 -12.38 8.51
C VAL A 195 -7.85 -11.52 8.74
N LEU A 196 -8.00 -10.19 8.81
CA LEU A 196 -6.88 -9.28 9.09
C LEU A 196 -6.29 -9.53 10.48
N HIS A 197 -7.15 -9.73 11.49
CA HIS A 197 -6.74 -10.01 12.86
C HIS A 197 -5.98 -11.34 12.97
N GLU A 198 -6.47 -12.41 12.36
CA GLU A 198 -5.82 -13.72 12.36
C GLU A 198 -4.46 -13.68 11.65
N LYS A 199 -4.36 -12.96 10.53
CA LYS A 199 -3.10 -12.75 9.82
C LYS A 199 -2.11 -11.96 10.67
N ALA A 200 -2.54 -10.87 11.29
CA ALA A 200 -1.69 -10.10 12.19
C ALA A 200 -1.20 -10.94 13.38
N LYS A 201 -2.05 -11.78 13.96
CA LYS A 201 -1.67 -12.71 15.03
C LYS A 201 -0.62 -13.71 14.61
N ALA A 202 -0.71 -14.23 13.38
CA ALA A 202 0.25 -15.17 12.84
C ALA A 202 1.62 -14.52 12.56
N GLU A 203 1.62 -13.30 12.01
CA GLU A 203 2.85 -12.57 11.66
C GLU A 203 3.54 -11.92 12.87
N PHE A 204 2.76 -11.56 13.89
CA PHE A 204 3.24 -10.90 15.10
C PHE A 204 2.89 -11.70 16.36
N PRO A 205 3.40 -12.94 16.54
CA PRO A 205 2.98 -13.85 17.61
C PRO A 205 3.29 -13.33 19.03
N THR A 206 4.26 -12.42 19.15
CA THR A 206 4.65 -11.81 20.43
C THR A 206 3.83 -10.56 20.78
N HIS A 207 3.01 -10.06 19.84
CA HIS A 207 2.19 -8.88 20.06
C HIS A 207 0.82 -9.26 20.61
N LYS A 208 0.35 -8.47 21.57
CA LYS A 208 -0.99 -8.65 22.12
C LYS A 208 -2.04 -8.32 21.06
N MET A 209 -2.91 -9.29 20.75
CA MET A 209 -4.12 -9.04 19.98
C MET A 209 -5.19 -8.51 20.93
N ARG A 210 -5.67 -7.28 20.66
CA ARG A 210 -6.74 -6.68 21.45
C ARG A 210 -8.08 -7.10 20.87
N MET A 211 -8.94 -7.62 21.72
CA MET A 211 -10.35 -7.89 21.39
C MET A 211 -11.18 -6.68 21.82
N ASP A 212 -12.14 -6.27 21.00
CA ASP A 212 -13.15 -5.31 21.47
C ASP A 212 -14.06 -6.03 22.48
N SER A 213 -14.10 -5.51 23.71
CA SER A 213 -14.89 -6.11 24.78
C SER A 213 -16.37 -5.66 24.77
N ARG A 214 -16.80 -4.90 23.75
CA ARG A 214 -18.16 -4.35 23.71
C ARG A 214 -19.16 -5.20 22.96
N ASP A 215 -18.70 -6.20 22.22
CA ASP A 215 -19.54 -7.10 21.43
C ASP A 215 -19.60 -8.54 22.00
N GLY A 216 -19.13 -8.77 23.25
CA GLY A 216 -19.12 -10.07 23.92
C GLY A 216 -19.92 -10.07 25.20
#